data_44524be7525e88a451294a3a9a64f9b8
#
_entry.id   44524be7525e88a451294a3a9a64f9b8
#
_cell.length_a   1.000
_cell.length_b   1.000
_cell.length_c   1.000
_cell.angle_alpha   90.00
_cell.angle_beta   90.00
_cell.angle_gamma   90.00
#
_symmetry.space_group_name_H-M   'P 1'
#
loop_
_entity.id
_entity.type
_entity.pdbx_description
1 polymer ?
#
loop_
_entity_poly.entity_id
_entity_poly.type
_entity_poly.pdbx_seq_one_letter_code
_entity_poly.pdbx_strand_id
1 'polypeptide(L)'
;MKKALITGVTGMVGSHLVDCLLKNTQWKIYGACRWRSPTENILHLAEQINKKKRLELKYLDLSDYNSIENTISETKPDYIFHLAAQSFPKASFDLREVTYDTNILGTDRLLYAVHKLKLNPIIHVCSSSEVFGRVKKKFIPINEKVPFHPASPYAISKIGTDYIANFYYEAYKLKIL
;
A
#
# COMPACT_ATOMS: atom_id res chain seq x y z
N MET A 1 5.29 4.31 -22.02
CA MET A 1 4.67 5.13 -20.94
C MET A 1 4.73 4.29 -19.66
N LYS A 2 5.30 4.83 -18.58
CA LYS A 2 5.37 4.13 -17.28
C LYS A 2 3.98 3.95 -16.67
N LYS A 3 3.82 2.89 -15.89
CA LYS A 3 2.56 2.49 -15.25
C LYS A 3 2.74 2.46 -13.74
N ALA A 4 1.85 3.10 -13.00
CA ALA A 4 1.80 3.05 -11.55
C ALA A 4 0.52 2.36 -11.07
N LEU A 5 0.64 1.41 -10.15
CA LEU A 5 -0.48 0.85 -9.39
C LEU A 5 -0.47 1.46 -7.99
N ILE A 6 -1.59 2.05 -7.58
CA ILE A 6 -1.75 2.65 -6.25
C ILE A 6 -2.85 1.88 -5.52
N THR A 7 -2.49 1.06 -4.53
CA THR A 7 -3.49 0.45 -3.67
C THR A 7 -3.97 1.46 -2.62
N GLY A 8 -5.24 1.43 -2.26
CA GLY A 8 -5.81 2.41 -1.33
C GLY A 8 -5.97 3.82 -1.94
N VAL A 9 -6.24 3.90 -3.24
CA VAL A 9 -6.37 5.15 -4.00
C VAL A 9 -7.42 6.10 -3.45
N THR A 10 -8.46 5.58 -2.80
CA THR A 10 -9.55 6.37 -2.19
C THR A 10 -9.20 6.95 -0.82
N GLY A 11 -8.05 6.58 -0.25
CA GLY A 11 -7.54 7.15 0.98
C GLY A 11 -6.92 8.53 0.76
N MET A 12 -6.66 9.25 1.86
CA MET A 12 -6.07 10.59 1.82
C MET A 12 -4.75 10.61 1.03
N VAL A 13 -3.79 9.76 1.38
CA VAL A 13 -2.48 9.73 0.72
C VAL A 13 -2.60 9.27 -0.73
N GLY A 14 -3.42 8.25 -0.99
CA GLY A 14 -3.61 7.70 -2.34
C GLY A 14 -4.19 8.72 -3.32
N SER A 15 -5.20 9.48 -2.92
CA SER A 15 -5.83 10.50 -3.75
C SER A 15 -4.85 11.64 -4.10
N HIS A 16 -4.12 12.16 -3.10
CA HIS A 16 -3.11 13.19 -3.33
C HIS A 16 -1.93 12.70 -4.17
N LEU A 17 -1.54 11.42 -4.04
CA LEU A 17 -0.52 10.85 -4.90
C LEU A 17 -0.97 10.79 -6.37
N VAL A 18 -2.24 10.46 -6.62
CA VAL A 18 -2.82 10.52 -7.98
C VAL A 18 -2.69 11.92 -8.55
N ASP A 19 -3.11 12.96 -7.80
CA ASP A 19 -3.00 14.36 -8.24
C ASP A 19 -1.56 14.72 -8.57
N CYS A 20 -0.63 14.37 -7.69
CA CYS A 20 0.80 14.61 -7.88
C CYS A 20 1.33 13.95 -9.16
N LEU A 21 1.00 12.68 -9.40
CA LEU A 21 1.45 11.95 -10.58
C LEU A 21 0.80 12.45 -11.86
N LEU A 22 -0.48 12.81 -11.84
CA LEU A 22 -1.18 13.40 -12.99
C LEU A 22 -0.57 14.74 -13.39
N LYS A 23 -0.18 15.56 -12.40
CA LYS A 23 0.41 16.89 -12.62
C LYS A 23 1.86 16.82 -13.11
N ASN A 24 2.67 15.94 -12.53
CA ASN A 24 4.14 15.99 -12.70
C ASN A 24 4.70 14.91 -13.64
N THR A 25 3.87 13.98 -14.12
CA THR A 25 4.31 12.88 -14.99
C THR A 25 3.36 12.66 -16.16
N GLN A 26 3.77 11.82 -17.11
CA GLN A 26 2.90 11.29 -18.17
C GLN A 26 2.53 9.82 -17.94
N TRP A 27 2.56 9.36 -16.70
CA TRP A 27 2.32 7.95 -16.40
C TRP A 27 0.85 7.56 -16.54
N LYS A 28 0.60 6.29 -16.87
CA LYS A 28 -0.70 5.65 -16.70
C LYS A 28 -0.83 5.21 -15.24
N ILE A 29 -1.92 5.60 -14.61
CA ILE A 29 -2.19 5.35 -13.21
C ILE A 29 -3.35 4.37 -13.09
N TYR A 30 -3.16 3.29 -12.35
CA TYR A 30 -4.18 2.36 -11.96
C TYR A 30 -4.44 2.55 -10.46
N GLY A 31 -5.60 3.08 -10.12
CA GLY A 31 -6.03 3.26 -8.75
C GLY A 31 -6.81 2.03 -8.28
N ALA A 32 -6.28 1.29 -7.31
CA ALA A 32 -6.94 0.11 -6.81
C ALA A 32 -7.71 0.38 -5.51
N CYS A 33 -8.97 -0.06 -5.46
CA CYS A 33 -9.85 0.07 -4.32
C CYS A 33 -10.83 -1.11 -4.24
N ARG A 34 -11.41 -1.32 -3.07
CA ARG A 34 -12.47 -2.31 -2.88
C ARG A 34 -13.78 -1.82 -3.49
N TRP A 35 -14.68 -2.73 -3.79
CA TRP A 35 -15.98 -2.43 -4.42
C TRP A 35 -16.80 -1.36 -3.68
N ARG A 36 -16.80 -1.36 -2.36
CA ARG A 36 -17.53 -0.40 -1.52
C ARG A 36 -16.64 0.59 -0.79
N SER A 37 -15.48 0.91 -1.34
CA SER A 37 -14.64 1.96 -0.76
C SER A 37 -15.33 3.32 -0.91
N PRO A 38 -15.33 4.15 0.14
CA PRO A 38 -15.71 5.55 0.03
C PRO A 38 -14.90 6.25 -1.07
N THR A 39 -15.53 7.12 -1.86
CA THR A 39 -14.90 7.77 -3.03
C THR A 39 -14.78 9.28 -2.91
N GLU A 40 -15.15 9.86 -1.77
CA GLU A 40 -15.18 11.31 -1.54
C GLU A 40 -13.84 11.97 -1.88
N ASN A 41 -12.73 11.34 -1.51
CA ASN A 41 -11.39 11.88 -1.75
C ASN A 41 -10.99 11.90 -3.23
N ILE A 42 -11.69 11.19 -4.11
CA ILE A 42 -11.39 11.11 -5.54
C ILE A 42 -12.51 11.64 -6.44
N LEU A 43 -13.55 12.26 -5.87
CA LEU A 43 -14.68 12.82 -6.65
C LEU A 43 -14.20 13.85 -7.68
N HIS A 44 -13.24 14.69 -7.34
CA HIS A 44 -12.64 15.67 -8.25
C HIS A 44 -11.92 15.02 -9.45
N LEU A 45 -11.62 13.74 -9.39
CA LEU A 45 -10.99 12.96 -10.46
C LEU A 45 -11.99 12.23 -11.36
N ALA A 46 -13.30 12.40 -11.13
CA ALA A 46 -14.36 11.65 -11.83
C ALA A 46 -14.25 11.74 -13.36
N GLU A 47 -13.93 12.92 -13.88
CA GLU A 47 -13.74 13.11 -15.32
C GLU A 47 -12.54 12.29 -15.86
N GLN A 48 -11.42 12.29 -15.14
CA GLN A 48 -10.22 11.53 -15.50
C GLN A 48 -10.48 10.01 -15.45
N ILE A 49 -11.23 9.58 -14.44
CA ILE A 49 -11.62 8.17 -14.25
C ILE A 49 -12.54 7.73 -15.41
N ASN A 50 -13.57 8.52 -15.72
CA ASN A 50 -14.54 8.18 -16.76
C ASN A 50 -13.91 8.13 -18.16
N LYS A 51 -12.97 9.04 -18.44
CA LYS A 51 -12.25 9.05 -19.72
C LYS A 51 -11.20 7.93 -19.85
N LYS A 52 -10.81 7.29 -18.74
CA LYS A 52 -9.80 6.20 -18.68
C LYS A 52 -8.49 6.47 -19.42
N LYS A 53 -8.17 7.73 -19.70
CA LYS A 53 -6.96 8.07 -20.46
C LYS A 53 -5.70 7.78 -19.66
N ARG A 54 -5.53 8.48 -18.54
CA ARG A 54 -4.33 8.34 -17.69
C ARG A 54 -4.64 7.78 -16.30
N LEU A 55 -5.89 7.85 -15.83
CA LEU A 55 -6.35 7.26 -14.57
C LEU A 55 -7.44 6.23 -14.85
N GLU A 56 -7.31 5.05 -14.27
CA GLU A 56 -8.28 3.96 -14.35
C GLU A 56 -8.41 3.30 -12.98
N LEU A 57 -9.64 3.09 -12.52
CA LEU A 57 -9.87 2.35 -11.28
C LEU A 57 -9.88 0.84 -11.55
N LYS A 58 -9.30 0.09 -10.62
CA LYS A 58 -9.30 -1.37 -10.59
C LYS A 58 -9.87 -1.86 -9.26
N TYR A 59 -10.60 -2.97 -9.33
CA TYR A 59 -11.01 -3.68 -8.12
C TYR A 59 -9.83 -4.46 -7.55
N LEU A 60 -9.53 -4.23 -6.28
CA LEU A 60 -8.54 -4.99 -5.52
C LEU A 60 -8.92 -4.98 -4.04
N ASP A 61 -9.05 -6.16 -3.47
CA ASP A 61 -9.20 -6.38 -2.04
C ASP A 61 -7.99 -7.17 -1.50
N LEU A 62 -7.34 -6.68 -0.47
CA LEU A 62 -6.17 -7.34 0.12
C LEU A 62 -6.49 -8.70 0.78
N SER A 63 -7.77 -8.96 1.08
CA SER A 63 -8.24 -10.27 1.56
C SER A 63 -8.49 -11.28 0.43
N ASP A 64 -8.55 -10.82 -0.83
CA ASP A 64 -8.82 -11.65 -2.01
C ASP A 64 -7.58 -11.73 -2.93
N TYR A 65 -6.85 -12.83 -2.81
CA TYR A 65 -5.64 -13.07 -3.61
C TYR A 65 -5.90 -13.02 -5.12
N ASN A 66 -7.04 -13.53 -5.58
CA ASN A 66 -7.37 -13.54 -7.00
C ASN A 66 -7.54 -12.12 -7.55
N SER A 67 -8.17 -11.22 -6.79
CA SER A 67 -8.30 -9.82 -7.20
C SER A 67 -6.94 -9.11 -7.30
N ILE A 68 -6.02 -9.44 -6.40
CA ILE A 68 -4.64 -8.92 -6.40
C ILE A 68 -3.89 -9.43 -7.64
N GLU A 69 -3.85 -10.75 -7.84
CA GLU A 69 -3.13 -11.39 -8.95
C GLU A 69 -3.65 -10.91 -10.31
N ASN A 70 -4.96 -10.87 -10.49
CA ASN A 70 -5.60 -10.38 -11.72
C ASN A 70 -5.23 -8.91 -11.99
N THR A 71 -5.35 -8.04 -10.99
CA THR A 71 -5.03 -6.62 -11.15
C THR A 71 -3.56 -6.41 -11.53
N ILE A 72 -2.63 -7.11 -10.86
CA ILE A 72 -1.19 -7.00 -11.17
C ILE A 72 -0.89 -7.57 -12.55
N SER A 73 -1.48 -8.72 -12.92
CA SER A 73 -1.30 -9.36 -14.21
C SER A 73 -1.80 -8.50 -15.38
N GLU A 74 -2.97 -7.86 -15.22
CA GLU A 74 -3.56 -6.98 -16.24
C GLU A 74 -2.78 -5.67 -16.39
N THR A 75 -2.40 -5.05 -15.27
CA THR A 75 -1.79 -3.72 -15.29
C THR A 75 -0.30 -3.78 -15.62
N LYS A 76 0.41 -4.82 -15.18
CA LYS A 76 1.88 -4.98 -15.30
C LYS A 76 2.59 -3.67 -14.95
N PRO A 77 2.50 -3.21 -13.68
CA PRO A 77 2.99 -1.90 -13.28
C PRO A 77 4.52 -1.85 -13.26
N ASP A 78 5.08 -0.68 -13.55
CA ASP A 78 6.51 -0.37 -13.32
C ASP A 78 6.75 0.06 -11.87
N TYR A 79 5.70 0.63 -11.23
CA TYR A 79 5.71 1.11 -9.84
C TYR A 79 4.46 0.65 -9.11
N ILE A 80 4.62 0.18 -7.88
CA ILE A 80 3.51 -0.12 -6.98
C ILE A 80 3.65 0.76 -5.74
N PHE A 81 2.64 1.56 -5.44
CA PHE A 81 2.52 2.29 -4.17
C PHE A 81 1.50 1.56 -3.31
N HIS A 82 2.01 0.79 -2.35
CA HIS A 82 1.16 -0.01 -1.47
C HIS A 82 0.75 0.81 -0.25
N LEU A 83 -0.40 1.51 -0.39
CA LEU A 83 -0.96 2.40 0.63
C LEU A 83 -2.23 1.83 1.29
N ALA A 84 -2.82 0.79 0.72
CA ALA A 84 -3.99 0.15 1.28
C ALA A 84 -3.65 -0.53 2.62
N ALA A 85 -4.39 -0.18 3.65
CA ALA A 85 -4.25 -0.74 4.99
C ALA A 85 -5.52 -0.49 5.81
N GLN A 86 -5.71 -1.26 6.88
CA GLN A 86 -6.49 -0.78 8.02
C GLN A 86 -5.58 0.21 8.77
N SER A 87 -5.83 1.51 8.63
CA SER A 87 -4.92 2.58 9.03
C SER A 87 -5.38 3.38 10.26
N PHE A 88 -6.46 2.97 10.92
CA PHE A 88 -6.98 3.65 12.12
C PHE A 88 -6.54 2.92 13.39
N PRO A 89 -5.50 3.41 14.12
CA PRO A 89 -4.93 2.70 15.26
C PRO A 89 -5.93 2.36 16.35
N LYS A 90 -6.86 3.30 16.69
CA LYS A 90 -7.87 3.05 17.72
C LYS A 90 -8.77 1.87 17.37
N ALA A 91 -9.25 1.77 16.13
CA ALA A 91 -10.10 0.66 15.70
C ALA A 91 -9.36 -0.69 15.71
N SER A 92 -8.03 -0.69 15.63
CA SER A 92 -7.25 -1.94 15.64
C SER A 92 -7.37 -2.73 16.95
N PHE A 93 -7.76 -2.09 18.05
CA PHE A 93 -7.98 -2.79 19.33
C PHE A 93 -9.21 -3.69 19.27
N ASP A 94 -10.26 -3.27 18.56
CA ASP A 94 -11.49 -4.04 18.38
C ASP A 94 -11.45 -4.95 17.17
N LEU A 95 -10.68 -4.58 16.13
CA LEU A 95 -10.59 -5.22 14.83
C LEU A 95 -9.21 -5.86 14.60
N ARG A 96 -8.66 -6.60 15.58
CA ARG A 96 -7.31 -7.14 15.52
C ARG A 96 -7.09 -8.06 14.33
N GLU A 97 -7.94 -9.05 14.15
CA GLU A 97 -7.84 -10.02 13.05
C GLU A 97 -7.90 -9.35 11.69
N VAL A 98 -8.86 -8.45 11.50
CA VAL A 98 -8.99 -7.66 10.25
C VAL A 98 -7.74 -6.81 10.03
N THR A 99 -7.19 -6.22 11.09
CA THR A 99 -5.96 -5.41 10.99
C THR A 99 -4.77 -6.26 10.55
N TYR A 100 -4.59 -7.45 11.14
CA TYR A 100 -3.49 -8.34 10.79
C TYR A 100 -3.68 -8.96 9.41
N ASP A 101 -4.88 -9.42 9.08
CA ASP A 101 -5.17 -9.98 7.75
C ASP A 101 -4.95 -8.94 6.66
N THR A 102 -5.49 -7.74 6.83
CA THR A 102 -5.35 -6.67 5.83
C THR A 102 -3.90 -6.21 5.69
N ASN A 103 -3.23 -5.90 6.81
CA ASN A 103 -1.93 -5.23 6.76
C ASN A 103 -0.78 -6.22 6.56
N ILE A 104 -0.77 -7.35 7.27
CA ILE A 104 0.30 -8.33 7.19
C ILE A 104 0.06 -9.28 6.01
N LEU A 105 -1.02 -10.05 6.07
CA LEU A 105 -1.29 -11.05 5.03
C LEU A 105 -1.64 -10.41 3.68
N GLY A 106 -2.31 -9.24 3.69
CA GLY A 106 -2.59 -8.50 2.47
C GLY A 106 -1.31 -8.01 1.76
N THR A 107 -0.31 -7.55 2.52
CA THR A 107 1.01 -7.20 1.98
C THR A 107 1.72 -8.44 1.44
N ASP A 108 1.70 -9.54 2.19
CA ASP A 108 2.29 -10.82 1.74
C ASP A 108 1.65 -11.29 0.42
N ARG A 109 0.32 -11.31 0.33
CA ARG A 109 -0.41 -11.69 -0.90
C ARG A 109 0.00 -10.84 -2.09
N LEU A 110 0.14 -9.51 -1.89
CA LEU A 110 0.54 -8.59 -2.97
C LEU A 110 1.97 -8.87 -3.45
N LEU A 111 2.93 -9.01 -2.53
CA LEU A 111 4.32 -9.26 -2.86
C LEU A 111 4.51 -10.66 -3.48
N TYR A 112 3.76 -11.66 -2.98
CA TYR A 112 3.75 -12.99 -3.54
C TYR A 112 3.20 -13.00 -4.97
N ALA A 113 2.14 -12.25 -5.27
CA ALA A 113 1.60 -12.14 -6.62
C ALA A 113 2.64 -11.52 -7.58
N VAL A 114 3.35 -10.46 -7.16
CA VAL A 114 4.44 -9.87 -7.97
C VAL A 114 5.53 -10.90 -8.26
N HIS A 115 5.98 -11.64 -7.23
CA HIS A 115 6.98 -12.68 -7.37
C HIS A 115 6.53 -13.81 -8.30
N LYS A 116 5.32 -14.35 -8.08
CA LYS A 116 4.75 -15.45 -8.86
C LYS A 116 4.59 -15.08 -10.35
N LEU A 117 4.18 -13.85 -10.63
CA LEU A 117 4.04 -13.33 -11.99
C LEU A 117 5.38 -12.95 -12.63
N LYS A 118 6.51 -13.12 -11.93
CA LYS A 118 7.86 -12.77 -12.38
C LYS A 118 7.98 -11.31 -12.87
N LEU A 119 7.25 -10.41 -12.24
CA LEU A 119 7.33 -8.98 -12.50
C LEU A 119 8.39 -8.34 -11.59
N ASN A 120 8.93 -7.20 -12.01
CA ASN A 120 10.00 -6.53 -11.26
C ASN A 120 9.74 -5.01 -11.12
N PRO A 121 8.55 -4.60 -10.62
CA PRO A 121 8.27 -3.20 -10.34
C PRO A 121 9.14 -2.67 -9.18
N ILE A 122 9.25 -1.35 -9.08
CA ILE A 122 9.67 -0.71 -7.83
C ILE A 122 8.45 -0.61 -6.94
N ILE A 123 8.54 -1.17 -5.72
CA ILE A 123 7.42 -1.27 -4.78
C ILE A 123 7.71 -0.39 -3.58
N HIS A 124 6.87 0.60 -3.34
CA HIS A 124 6.87 1.36 -2.09
C HIS A 124 5.87 0.72 -1.13
N VAL A 125 6.35 0.26 0.04
CA VAL A 125 5.53 -0.28 1.13
C VAL A 125 5.50 0.74 2.27
N CYS A 126 4.30 1.22 2.60
CA CYS A 126 4.14 2.28 3.60
C CYS A 126 4.19 1.72 5.02
N SER A 127 5.23 2.06 5.78
CA SER A 127 5.34 1.80 7.22
C SER A 127 4.60 2.86 8.05
N SER A 128 4.94 3.01 9.32
CA SER A 128 4.33 3.97 10.25
C SER A 128 5.30 4.36 11.37
N SER A 129 5.24 5.60 11.83
CA SER A 129 5.95 6.03 13.04
C SER A 129 5.45 5.31 14.32
N GLU A 130 4.25 4.75 14.30
CA GLU A 130 3.68 3.96 15.40
C GLU A 130 4.52 2.71 15.75
N VAL A 131 5.38 2.22 14.83
CA VAL A 131 6.30 1.10 15.08
C VAL A 131 7.27 1.38 16.23
N PHE A 132 7.61 2.66 16.45
CA PHE A 132 8.53 3.07 17.51
C PHE A 132 7.83 3.26 18.87
N GLY A 133 6.49 3.41 18.91
CA GLY A 133 5.71 3.57 20.13
C GLY A 133 6.19 4.71 21.03
N ARG A 134 6.38 4.43 22.33
CA ARG A 134 6.87 5.44 23.29
C ARG A 134 8.39 5.54 23.23
N VAL A 135 8.88 6.55 22.52
CA VAL A 135 10.30 6.79 22.34
C VAL A 135 10.91 7.54 23.53
N LYS A 136 12.02 7.05 24.06
CA LYS A 136 12.76 7.76 25.11
C LYS A 136 13.43 9.03 24.55
N LYS A 137 13.53 10.09 25.34
CA LYS A 137 14.12 11.39 24.93
C LYS A 137 15.49 11.28 24.25
N LYS A 138 16.33 10.34 24.67
CA LYS A 138 17.65 10.10 24.08
C LYS A 138 17.64 9.62 22.62
N PHE A 139 16.48 9.20 22.09
CA PHE A 139 16.29 8.72 20.72
C PHE A 139 15.55 9.74 19.84
N ILE A 140 15.45 11.00 20.29
CA ILE A 140 14.82 12.08 19.52
C ILE A 140 15.94 12.98 18.96
N PRO A 141 15.94 13.29 17.64
CA PRO A 141 14.97 12.85 16.62
C PRO A 141 15.05 11.35 16.31
N ILE A 142 13.88 10.75 15.97
CA ILE A 142 13.77 9.33 15.65
C ILE A 142 14.48 9.05 14.31
N ASN A 143 15.21 7.95 14.25
CA ASN A 143 15.80 7.40 13.02
C ASN A 143 15.65 5.87 12.99
N GLU A 144 16.07 5.24 11.93
CA GLU A 144 15.88 3.81 11.67
C GLU A 144 16.63 2.88 12.65
N LYS A 145 17.54 3.41 13.46
CA LYS A 145 18.28 2.65 14.49
C LYS A 145 17.51 2.54 15.80
N VAL A 146 16.40 3.27 15.96
CA VAL A 146 15.57 3.19 17.16
C VAL A 146 14.85 1.85 17.16
N PRO A 147 14.95 1.06 18.24
CA PRO A 147 14.25 -0.23 18.33
C PRO A 147 12.73 -0.07 18.24
N PHE A 148 12.07 -1.02 17.59
CA PHE A 148 10.62 -1.09 17.57
C PHE A 148 10.06 -1.32 18.97
N HIS A 149 8.99 -0.60 19.28
CA HIS A 149 8.30 -0.70 20.57
C HIS A 149 6.78 -0.51 20.38
N PRO A 150 6.11 -1.41 19.63
CA PRO A 150 4.71 -1.24 19.26
C PRO A 150 3.80 -1.19 20.48
N ALA A 151 2.82 -0.30 20.47
CA ALA A 151 1.87 -0.12 21.57
C ALA A 151 0.41 -0.38 21.14
N SER A 152 0.17 -0.86 19.93
CA SER A 152 -1.16 -1.16 19.40
C SER A 152 -1.12 -2.32 18.41
N PRO A 153 -2.25 -3.02 18.16
CA PRO A 153 -2.34 -4.02 17.10
C PRO A 153 -1.98 -3.43 15.72
N TYR A 154 -2.34 -2.18 15.46
CA TYR A 154 -1.92 -1.48 14.24
C TYR A 154 -0.40 -1.38 14.14
N ALA A 155 0.27 -0.93 15.19
CA ALA A 155 1.74 -0.82 15.20
C ALA A 155 2.41 -2.19 14.99
N ILE A 156 1.90 -3.24 15.64
CA ILE A 156 2.36 -4.64 15.43
C ILE A 156 2.18 -5.04 13.96
N SER A 157 1.03 -4.73 13.37
CA SER A 157 0.77 -5.06 11.97
C SER A 157 1.73 -4.35 11.01
N LYS A 158 2.11 -3.11 11.30
CA LYS A 158 3.08 -2.34 10.49
C LYS A 158 4.50 -2.88 10.60
N ILE A 159 4.91 -3.35 11.78
CA ILE A 159 6.18 -4.09 11.94
C ILE A 159 6.14 -5.38 11.12
N GLY A 160 5.03 -6.13 11.17
CA GLY A 160 4.85 -7.32 10.34
C GLY A 160 4.94 -7.02 8.84
N THR A 161 4.35 -5.91 8.39
CA THR A 161 4.44 -5.41 7.03
C THR A 161 5.90 -5.14 6.62
N ASP A 162 6.69 -4.47 7.48
CA ASP A 162 8.10 -4.16 7.22
C ASP A 162 8.95 -5.44 7.14
N TYR A 163 8.74 -6.41 8.04
CA TYR A 163 9.47 -7.68 8.00
C TYR A 163 9.12 -8.54 6.79
N ILE A 164 7.86 -8.57 6.37
CA ILE A 164 7.46 -9.26 5.14
C ILE A 164 8.11 -8.58 3.93
N ALA A 165 8.07 -7.26 3.84
CA ALA A 165 8.73 -6.52 2.78
C ALA A 165 10.24 -6.83 2.71
N ASN A 166 10.92 -6.81 3.86
CA ASN A 166 12.34 -7.19 3.95
C ASN A 166 12.58 -8.65 3.53
N PHE A 167 11.72 -9.59 3.91
CA PHE A 167 11.84 -10.98 3.48
C PHE A 167 11.79 -11.10 1.95
N TYR A 168 10.84 -10.45 1.28
CA TYR A 168 10.74 -10.49 -0.19
C TYR A 168 11.93 -9.79 -0.87
N TYR A 169 12.44 -8.72 -0.29
CA TYR A 169 13.67 -8.07 -0.76
C TYR A 169 14.87 -9.01 -0.67
N GLU A 170 15.10 -9.64 0.49
CA GLU A 170 16.27 -10.49 0.71
C GLU A 170 16.19 -11.83 -0.03
N ALA A 171 15.05 -12.53 0.05
CA ALA A 171 14.90 -13.87 -0.51
C ALA A 171 14.64 -13.87 -2.01
N TYR A 172 13.79 -12.95 -2.49
CA TYR A 172 13.33 -12.94 -3.89
C TYR A 172 13.86 -11.76 -4.69
N LYS A 173 14.65 -10.88 -4.07
CA LYS A 173 15.26 -9.69 -4.70
C LYS A 173 14.25 -8.75 -5.36
N LEU A 174 13.04 -8.66 -4.83
CA LEU A 174 12.09 -7.65 -5.25
C LEU A 174 12.62 -6.26 -4.89
N LYS A 175 12.38 -5.27 -5.75
CA LYS A 175 12.81 -3.88 -5.53
C LYS A 175 11.82 -3.18 -4.59
N ILE A 176 12.05 -3.25 -3.29
CA ILE A 176 11.16 -2.70 -2.26
C ILE A 176 11.83 -1.50 -1.56
N LEU A 177 11.01 -0.47 -1.30
CA LEU A 177 11.36 0.74 -0.58
C LEU A 177 10.41 0.94 0.60
#